data_98e9fd15fb71feb043885c46084fa355
#
_entry.id   98e9fd15fb71feb043885c46084fa355
#
_cell.length_a   1.000
_cell.length_b   1.000
_cell.length_c   1.000
_cell.angle_alpha   90.00
_cell.angle_beta   90.00
_cell.angle_gamma   90.00
#
_symmetry.space_group_name_H-M   'P 1'
#
loop_
_entity.id
_entity.type
_entity.pdbx_description
1 polymer ?
#
loop_
_entity_poly.entity_id
_entity_poly.type
_entity_poly.pdbx_seq_one_letter_code
_entity_poly.pdbx_strand_id
1 'polypeptide(L)'
;QDLRTRDGFLITALFWAVLGLAGSLPFILHEATNLSLVDAVFESISGLTTTGATVITGLDALPQSILFYRQQLQWLGGIGIIVIAVAILPMLGIGGMQLYRAETPGPVKDSKLTPRITQTAKALFLIYVSLTIACALAYWLAGMTIFDAICHAFSTVAIGGFSTHDASMAFFDSPAILIIAIIFMVLS
;
A
#
# COMPACT_ATOMS: atom_id res chain seq x y z
N GLN A 1 -26.29 -17.55 1.77
CA GLN A 1 -25.71 -17.60 3.13
C GLN A 1 -25.14 -16.22 3.42
N ASP A 2 -25.66 -15.58 4.46
CA ASP A 2 -25.18 -14.28 4.90
C ASP A 2 -23.80 -14.47 5.55
N LEU A 3 -22.80 -13.76 5.05
CA LEU A 3 -21.45 -13.74 5.62
C LEU A 3 -21.52 -13.19 7.05
N ARG A 4 -21.02 -13.95 7.99
CA ARG A 4 -20.89 -13.50 9.38
C ARG A 4 -19.65 -12.62 9.50
N THR A 5 -19.67 -11.70 10.46
CA THR A 5 -18.52 -10.81 10.76
C THR A 5 -17.19 -11.59 10.91
N ARG A 6 -17.24 -12.76 11.55
CA ARG A 6 -16.09 -13.67 11.68
C ARG A 6 -15.53 -14.13 10.34
N ASP A 7 -16.39 -14.39 9.35
CA ASP A 7 -15.97 -14.87 8.03
C ASP A 7 -15.24 -13.74 7.27
N GLY A 8 -15.68 -12.49 7.45
CA GLY A 8 -15.00 -11.33 6.89
C GLY A 8 -13.56 -11.16 7.40
N PHE A 9 -13.35 -11.29 8.71
CA PHE A 9 -12.00 -11.25 9.30
C PHE A 9 -11.13 -12.41 8.81
N LEU A 10 -11.67 -13.61 8.74
CA LEU A 10 -10.94 -14.78 8.28
C LEU A 10 -10.53 -14.64 6.81
N ILE A 11 -11.42 -14.18 5.95
CA ILE A 11 -11.14 -13.93 4.54
C ILE A 11 -10.02 -12.89 4.40
N THR A 12 -10.09 -11.80 5.15
CA THR A 12 -9.06 -10.76 5.13
C THR A 12 -7.70 -11.29 5.57
N ALA A 13 -7.64 -12.01 6.69
CA ALA A 13 -6.39 -12.58 7.19
C ALA A 13 -5.78 -13.58 6.19
N LEU A 14 -6.60 -14.45 5.61
CA LEU A 14 -6.16 -15.41 4.60
C LEU A 14 -5.71 -14.71 3.32
N PHE A 15 -6.41 -13.67 2.88
CA PHE A 15 -6.03 -12.89 1.70
C PHE A 15 -4.62 -12.30 1.85
N TRP A 16 -4.33 -11.64 2.98
CA TRP A 16 -3.01 -11.09 3.26
C TRP A 16 -1.93 -12.18 3.38
N ALA A 17 -2.23 -13.29 4.03
CA ALA A 17 -1.30 -14.40 4.16
C ALA A 17 -0.97 -15.03 2.80
N VAL A 18 -1.98 -15.29 1.97
CA VAL A 18 -1.78 -15.88 0.63
C VAL A 18 -1.04 -14.91 -0.29
N LEU A 19 -1.41 -13.63 -0.30
CA LEU A 19 -0.70 -12.63 -1.10
C LEU A 19 0.75 -12.44 -0.63
N GLY A 20 1.01 -12.44 0.67
CA GLY A 20 2.36 -12.37 1.21
C GLY A 20 3.23 -13.55 0.79
N LEU A 21 2.68 -14.76 0.86
CA LEU A 21 3.38 -15.96 0.40
C LEU A 21 3.58 -15.97 -1.12
N ALA A 22 2.57 -15.64 -1.91
CA ALA A 22 2.69 -15.55 -3.37
C ALA A 22 3.65 -14.43 -3.80
N GLY A 23 3.61 -13.29 -3.11
CA GLY A 23 4.49 -12.16 -3.37
C GLY A 23 5.96 -12.41 -3.04
N SER A 24 6.29 -13.46 -2.29
CA SER A 24 7.68 -13.85 -2.04
C SER A 24 8.33 -14.58 -3.23
N LEU A 25 7.55 -15.12 -4.15
CA LEU A 25 8.06 -15.93 -5.27
C LEU A 25 9.09 -15.20 -6.14
N PRO A 26 8.89 -13.93 -6.58
CA PRO A 26 9.91 -13.22 -7.36
C PRO A 26 11.23 -13.07 -6.61
N PHE A 27 11.20 -12.89 -5.29
CA PHE A 27 12.41 -12.80 -4.48
C PHE A 27 13.13 -14.15 -4.36
N ILE A 28 12.40 -15.27 -4.30
CA ILE A 28 12.98 -16.62 -4.23
C ILE A 28 13.57 -17.02 -5.58
N LEU A 29 12.88 -16.70 -6.67
CA LEU A 29 13.25 -17.15 -8.01
C LEU A 29 14.36 -16.29 -8.64
N HIS A 30 14.60 -15.09 -8.16
CA HIS A 30 15.60 -14.20 -8.74
C HIS A 30 16.96 -14.41 -8.08
N GLU A 31 17.95 -14.87 -8.86
CA GLU A 31 19.29 -15.21 -8.36
C GLU A 31 20.03 -14.03 -7.69
N ALA A 32 19.79 -12.78 -8.16
CA ALA A 32 20.47 -11.62 -7.59
C ALA A 32 20.08 -11.28 -6.16
N THR A 33 18.93 -11.75 -5.68
CA THR A 33 18.47 -11.49 -4.30
C THR A 33 19.12 -12.41 -3.28
N ASN A 34 19.42 -13.64 -3.69
CA ASN A 34 20.01 -14.72 -2.87
C ASN A 34 19.39 -14.83 -1.47
N LEU A 35 18.06 -14.63 -1.38
CA LEU A 35 17.33 -14.65 -0.12
C LEU A 35 16.94 -16.06 0.29
N SER A 36 16.96 -16.33 1.60
CA SER A 36 16.31 -17.52 2.12
C SER A 36 14.79 -17.43 1.94
N LEU A 37 14.10 -18.58 2.01
CA LEU A 37 12.63 -18.61 1.94
C LEU A 37 12.01 -17.70 3.01
N VAL A 38 12.54 -17.69 4.21
CA VAL A 38 12.04 -16.90 5.34
C VAL A 38 12.23 -15.42 5.08
N ASP A 39 13.40 -15.02 4.60
CA ASP A 39 13.72 -13.62 4.28
C ASP A 39 12.85 -13.10 3.12
N ALA A 40 12.63 -13.92 2.07
CA ALA A 40 11.78 -13.57 0.96
C ALA A 40 10.30 -13.39 1.38
N VAL A 41 9.79 -14.25 2.25
CA VAL A 41 8.45 -14.11 2.82
C VAL A 41 8.37 -12.87 3.71
N PHE A 42 9.38 -12.61 4.54
CA PHE A 42 9.44 -11.41 5.37
C PHE A 42 9.40 -10.14 4.52
N GLU A 43 10.25 -10.05 3.49
CA GLU A 43 10.33 -8.89 2.59
C GLU A 43 8.99 -8.66 1.87
N SER A 44 8.35 -9.73 1.38
CA SER A 44 7.05 -9.65 0.72
C SER A 44 5.94 -9.17 1.66
N ILE A 45 5.85 -9.76 2.86
CA ILE A 45 4.84 -9.36 3.85
C ILE A 45 5.09 -7.92 4.30
N SER A 46 6.35 -7.55 4.59
CA SER A 46 6.71 -6.18 4.95
C SER A 46 6.35 -5.17 3.87
N GLY A 47 6.56 -5.52 2.60
CA GLY A 47 6.12 -4.70 1.47
C GLY A 47 4.61 -4.55 1.43
N LEU A 48 3.87 -5.65 1.39
CA LEU A 48 2.40 -5.65 1.29
C LEU A 48 1.70 -5.00 2.49
N THR A 49 2.22 -5.16 3.68
CA THR A 49 1.65 -4.51 4.88
C THR A 49 2.10 -3.05 5.05
N THR A 50 2.85 -2.52 4.09
CA THR A 50 3.44 -1.18 4.14
C THR A 50 4.30 -0.92 5.39
N THR A 51 4.87 -1.98 5.98
CA THR A 51 5.71 -1.89 7.17
C THR A 51 7.08 -1.27 6.87
N GLY A 52 7.66 -1.57 5.71
CA GLY A 52 8.93 -1.02 5.26
C GLY A 52 10.19 -1.59 5.93
N ALA A 53 10.06 -2.60 6.76
CA ALA A 53 11.21 -3.32 7.29
C ALA A 53 11.83 -4.19 6.20
N THR A 54 13.15 -4.16 6.04
CA THR A 54 13.86 -4.90 4.99
C THR A 54 15.02 -5.72 5.54
N VAL A 55 15.21 -6.89 4.97
CA VAL A 55 16.40 -7.74 5.18
C VAL A 55 17.36 -7.68 4.00
N ILE A 56 16.95 -7.04 2.91
CA ILE A 56 17.78 -6.88 1.71
C ILE A 56 18.75 -5.72 1.92
N THR A 57 20.02 -6.00 1.66
CA THR A 57 21.13 -5.03 1.65
C THR A 57 21.79 -5.02 0.28
N GLY A 58 22.52 -3.95 -0.05
CA GLY A 58 23.16 -3.82 -1.36
C GLY A 58 22.16 -3.47 -2.46
N LEU A 59 21.13 -2.66 -2.15
CA LEU A 59 20.06 -2.27 -3.07
C LEU A 59 20.61 -1.63 -4.35
N ASP A 60 21.67 -0.86 -4.25
CA ASP A 60 22.30 -0.16 -5.38
C ASP A 60 22.88 -1.12 -6.44
N ALA A 61 23.11 -2.38 -6.07
CA ALA A 61 23.60 -3.42 -6.99
C ALA A 61 22.49 -4.32 -7.53
N LEU A 62 21.25 -4.19 -7.04
CA LEU A 62 20.13 -5.02 -7.46
C LEU A 62 19.55 -4.59 -8.81
N PRO A 63 19.00 -5.53 -9.59
CA PRO A 63 18.27 -5.21 -10.81
C PRO A 63 17.06 -4.32 -10.53
N GLN A 64 16.83 -3.35 -11.42
CA GLN A 64 15.69 -2.44 -11.33
C GLN A 64 14.33 -3.16 -11.25
N SER A 65 14.22 -4.35 -11.83
CA SER A 65 13.00 -5.18 -11.75
C SER A 65 12.65 -5.57 -10.31
N ILE A 66 13.64 -5.95 -9.50
CA ILE A 66 13.45 -6.29 -8.09
C ILE A 66 13.16 -5.04 -7.26
N LEU A 67 13.89 -3.96 -7.49
CA LEU A 67 13.66 -2.68 -6.82
C LEU A 67 12.24 -2.15 -7.09
N PHE A 68 11.82 -2.17 -8.35
CA PHE A 68 10.46 -1.78 -8.74
C PHE A 68 9.40 -2.67 -8.08
N TYR A 69 9.62 -4.00 -8.09
CA TYR A 69 8.70 -4.97 -7.50
C TYR A 69 8.49 -4.74 -6.00
N ARG A 70 9.55 -4.45 -5.24
CA ARG A 70 9.48 -4.09 -3.82
C ARG A 70 8.55 -2.89 -3.59
N GLN A 71 8.74 -1.83 -4.37
CA GLN A 71 7.95 -0.61 -4.27
C GLN A 71 6.48 -0.85 -4.69
N GLN A 72 6.28 -1.66 -5.73
CA GLN A 72 4.95 -2.03 -6.20
C GLN A 72 4.17 -2.82 -5.14
N LEU A 73 4.82 -3.70 -4.37
CA LEU A 73 4.19 -4.41 -3.26
C LEU A 73 3.64 -3.42 -2.21
N GLN A 74 4.41 -2.39 -1.85
CA GLN A 74 3.95 -1.35 -0.92
C GLN A 74 2.77 -0.57 -1.49
N TRP A 75 2.85 -0.19 -2.75
CA TRP A 75 1.78 0.56 -3.40
C TRP A 75 0.48 -0.24 -3.48
N LEU A 76 0.55 -1.53 -3.82
CA LEU A 76 -0.60 -2.44 -3.81
C LEU A 76 -1.13 -2.67 -2.39
N GLY A 77 -0.24 -2.76 -1.41
CA GLY A 77 -0.60 -2.88 -0.01
C GLY A 77 -1.38 -1.67 0.51
N GLY A 78 -0.96 -0.45 0.16
CA GLY A 78 -1.68 0.77 0.50
C GLY A 78 -3.11 0.78 -0.06
N ILE A 79 -3.30 0.38 -1.32
CA ILE A 79 -4.64 0.20 -1.91
C ILE A 79 -5.43 -0.85 -1.14
N GLY A 80 -4.81 -1.98 -0.78
CA GLY A 80 -5.44 -3.06 -0.03
C GLY A 80 -6.00 -2.58 1.32
N ILE A 81 -5.27 -1.76 2.04
CA ILE A 81 -5.71 -1.15 3.31
C ILE A 81 -6.93 -0.25 3.09
N ILE A 82 -6.93 0.59 2.05
CA ILE A 82 -8.07 1.45 1.69
C ILE A 82 -9.32 0.61 1.41
N VAL A 83 -9.17 -0.47 0.62
CA VAL A 83 -10.30 -1.36 0.30
C VAL A 83 -10.85 -2.03 1.55
N ILE A 84 -9.99 -2.50 2.45
CA ILE A 84 -10.40 -3.09 3.73
C ILE A 84 -11.14 -2.07 4.59
N ALA A 85 -10.60 -0.86 4.72
CA ALA A 85 -11.23 0.20 5.52
C ALA A 85 -12.63 0.54 5.00
N VAL A 86 -12.79 0.67 3.69
CA VAL A 86 -14.08 1.04 3.08
C VAL A 86 -15.07 -0.12 3.05
N ALA A 87 -14.62 -1.35 2.85
CA ALA A 87 -15.50 -2.51 2.71
C ALA A 87 -15.84 -3.17 4.05
N ILE A 88 -14.86 -3.29 4.95
CA ILE A 88 -14.99 -4.09 6.18
C ILE A 88 -15.42 -3.26 7.38
N LEU A 89 -14.87 -2.05 7.58
CA LEU A 89 -15.24 -1.20 8.72
C LEU A 89 -16.76 -0.91 8.81
N PRO A 90 -17.46 -0.61 7.70
CA PRO A 90 -18.91 -0.45 7.75
C PRO A 90 -19.68 -1.72 8.15
N MET A 91 -19.16 -2.91 7.77
CA MET A 91 -19.77 -4.20 8.14
C MET A 91 -19.64 -4.50 9.63
N LEU A 92 -18.58 -3.98 10.28
CA LEU A 92 -18.32 -4.15 11.70
C LEU A 92 -19.14 -3.20 12.59
N GLY A 93 -19.88 -2.25 11.99
CA GLY A 93 -20.59 -1.22 12.73
C GLY A 93 -19.70 -0.22 13.48
N ILE A 94 -18.40 -0.22 13.17
CA ILE A 94 -17.40 0.69 13.73
C ILE A 94 -17.34 1.93 12.83
N GLY A 95 -17.51 3.11 13.41
CA GLY A 95 -17.37 4.38 12.67
C GLY A 95 -18.69 4.97 12.14
N GLY A 96 -19.59 5.37 13.03
CA GLY A 96 -20.70 6.26 12.69
C GLY A 96 -21.96 5.60 12.11
N MET A 97 -21.94 4.34 11.69
CA MET A 97 -23.14 3.66 11.18
C MET A 97 -24.17 3.36 12.28
N GLN A 98 -23.75 3.16 13.52
CA GLN A 98 -24.67 3.03 14.65
C GLN A 98 -25.37 4.35 14.95
N LEU A 99 -24.68 5.49 14.83
CA LEU A 99 -25.29 6.81 14.96
C LEU A 99 -26.27 7.07 13.81
N TYR A 100 -25.90 6.72 12.57
CA TYR A 100 -26.76 6.91 11.41
C TYR A 100 -28.02 6.04 11.46
N ARG A 101 -27.94 4.81 11.98
CA ARG A 101 -29.09 3.93 12.22
C ARG A 101 -29.98 4.43 13.35
N ALA A 102 -29.42 5.10 14.36
CA ALA A 102 -30.18 5.67 15.47
C ALA A 102 -30.96 6.94 15.07
N GLU A 103 -30.45 7.69 14.08
CA GLU A 103 -31.06 8.95 13.64
C GLU A 103 -32.03 8.80 12.46
N THR A 104 -32.10 7.61 11.81
CA THR A 104 -32.98 7.38 10.66
C THR A 104 -34.00 6.31 11.01
N PRO A 105 -35.24 6.68 11.48
CA PRO A 105 -36.31 5.73 11.70
C PRO A 105 -36.88 5.26 10.35
N GLY A 106 -36.69 4.00 10.01
CA GLY A 106 -37.27 3.36 8.82
C GLY A 106 -36.53 2.10 8.39
N PRO A 107 -37.18 1.16 7.68
CA PRO A 107 -36.51 -0.01 7.14
C PRO A 107 -35.55 0.41 6.01
N VAL A 108 -34.30 0.67 6.37
CA VAL A 108 -33.23 0.95 5.40
C VAL A 108 -32.93 -0.36 4.68
N LYS A 109 -33.33 -0.45 3.42
CA LYS A 109 -33.01 -1.58 2.57
C LYS A 109 -31.49 -1.62 2.37
N ASP A 110 -30.86 -2.71 2.76
CA ASP A 110 -29.42 -2.99 2.63
C ASP A 110 -28.89 -2.78 1.18
N SER A 111 -29.77 -2.78 0.18
CA SER A 111 -29.48 -2.54 -1.23
C SER A 111 -28.91 -1.15 -1.55
N LYS A 112 -29.00 -0.16 -0.65
CA LYS A 112 -28.45 1.19 -0.86
C LYS A 112 -27.02 1.39 -0.32
N LEU A 113 -26.49 0.46 0.46
CA LEU A 113 -25.15 0.55 1.03
C LEU A 113 -24.08 0.15 0.01
N THR A 114 -24.34 -0.89 -0.77
CA THR A 114 -23.37 -1.43 -1.76
C THR A 114 -22.94 -0.40 -2.82
N PRO A 115 -23.85 0.39 -3.47
CA PRO A 115 -23.44 1.41 -4.42
C PRO A 115 -22.59 2.51 -3.80
N ARG A 116 -22.86 2.92 -2.57
CA ARG A 116 -22.09 3.95 -1.86
C ARG A 116 -20.69 3.48 -1.51
N ILE A 117 -20.54 2.24 -1.02
CA ILE A 117 -19.24 1.64 -0.72
C ILE A 117 -18.37 1.58 -1.98
N THR A 118 -18.94 1.12 -3.10
CA THR A 118 -18.21 1.04 -4.38
C THR A 118 -17.81 2.42 -4.91
N GLN A 119 -18.69 3.42 -4.78
CA GLN A 119 -18.38 4.79 -5.20
C GLN A 119 -17.28 5.40 -4.32
N THR A 120 -17.34 5.21 -3.00
CA THR A 120 -16.31 5.68 -2.08
C THR A 120 -14.97 5.01 -2.36
N ALA A 121 -14.94 3.70 -2.57
CA ALA A 121 -13.73 2.98 -2.92
C ALA A 121 -13.10 3.48 -4.23
N LYS A 122 -13.93 3.74 -5.26
CA LYS A 122 -13.47 4.32 -6.53
C LYS A 122 -12.90 5.72 -6.34
N ALA A 123 -13.56 6.57 -5.56
CA ALA A 123 -13.08 7.92 -5.28
C ALA A 123 -11.73 7.90 -4.56
N LEU A 124 -11.58 7.07 -3.52
CA LEU A 124 -10.33 6.91 -2.78
C LEU A 124 -9.22 6.35 -3.68
N PHE A 125 -9.53 5.36 -4.52
CA PHE A 125 -8.56 4.84 -5.50
C PHE A 125 -8.09 5.92 -6.48
N LEU A 126 -8.99 6.75 -7.01
CA LEU A 126 -8.62 7.85 -7.89
C LEU A 126 -7.75 8.90 -7.19
N ILE A 127 -8.07 9.23 -5.93
CA ILE A 127 -7.24 10.13 -5.12
C ILE A 127 -5.86 9.52 -4.92
N TYR A 128 -5.77 8.25 -4.55
CA TYR A 128 -4.52 7.54 -4.34
C TYR A 128 -3.64 7.53 -5.59
N VAL A 129 -4.21 7.23 -6.76
CA VAL A 129 -3.49 7.25 -8.04
C VAL A 129 -3.07 8.67 -8.41
N SER A 130 -3.93 9.67 -8.23
CA SER A 130 -3.58 11.06 -8.54
C SER A 130 -2.49 11.61 -7.62
N LEU A 131 -2.52 11.28 -6.33
CA LEU A 131 -1.43 11.61 -5.39
C LEU A 131 -0.12 10.93 -5.80
N THR A 132 -0.18 9.65 -6.22
CA THR A 132 1.00 8.93 -6.69
C THR A 132 1.63 9.60 -7.92
N ILE A 133 0.82 9.97 -8.91
CA ILE A 133 1.31 10.65 -10.12
C ILE A 133 1.89 12.01 -9.76
N ALA A 134 1.19 12.80 -8.93
CA ALA A 134 1.66 14.11 -8.50
C ALA A 134 2.99 14.02 -7.71
N CYS A 135 3.11 13.03 -6.84
CA CYS A 135 4.33 12.76 -6.07
C CYS A 135 5.51 12.38 -6.99
N ALA A 136 5.28 11.48 -7.95
CA ALA A 136 6.30 11.08 -8.91
C ALA A 136 6.78 12.26 -9.76
N LEU A 137 5.87 13.10 -10.23
CA LEU A 137 6.21 14.31 -10.98
C LEU A 137 7.01 15.30 -10.11
N ALA A 138 6.61 15.50 -8.85
CA ALA A 138 7.32 16.38 -7.92
C ALA A 138 8.75 15.88 -7.66
N TYR A 139 8.95 14.58 -7.44
CA TYR A 139 10.27 13.98 -7.27
C TYR A 139 11.13 14.10 -8.51
N TRP A 140 10.58 13.86 -9.69
CA TRP A 140 11.28 14.01 -10.95
C TRP A 140 11.73 15.46 -11.18
N LEU A 141 10.86 16.43 -10.96
CA LEU A 141 11.18 17.85 -11.06
C LEU A 141 12.21 18.30 -10.00
N ALA A 142 12.26 17.63 -8.86
CA ALA A 142 13.26 17.88 -7.82
C ALA A 142 14.64 17.25 -8.10
N GLY A 143 14.77 16.49 -9.21
CA GLY A 143 16.06 15.96 -9.70
C GLY A 143 16.26 14.45 -9.53
N MET A 144 15.24 13.70 -9.11
CA MET A 144 15.31 12.22 -9.15
C MET A 144 15.29 11.71 -10.57
N THR A 145 15.90 10.53 -10.82
CA THR A 145 15.66 9.80 -12.06
C THR A 145 14.19 9.43 -12.20
N ILE A 146 13.69 9.21 -13.42
CA ILE A 146 12.30 8.80 -13.62
C ILE A 146 12.00 7.50 -12.86
N PHE A 147 12.95 6.57 -12.85
CA PHE A 147 12.81 5.30 -12.15
C PHE A 147 12.67 5.50 -10.63
N ASP A 148 13.57 6.27 -10.03
CA ASP A 148 13.54 6.56 -8.60
C ASP A 148 12.29 7.36 -8.20
N ALA A 149 11.90 8.33 -9.03
CA ALA A 149 10.72 9.15 -8.78
C ALA A 149 9.44 8.30 -8.71
N ILE A 150 9.27 7.33 -9.62
CA ILE A 150 8.12 6.42 -9.61
C ILE A 150 8.19 5.49 -8.40
N CYS A 151 9.34 4.86 -8.17
CA CYS A 151 9.54 3.93 -7.06
C CYS A 151 9.30 4.60 -5.70
N HIS A 152 9.91 5.77 -5.47
CA HIS A 152 9.74 6.50 -4.21
C HIS A 152 8.33 7.09 -4.07
N ALA A 153 7.65 7.47 -5.16
CA ALA A 153 6.24 7.88 -5.08
C ALA A 153 5.35 6.74 -4.61
N PHE A 154 5.59 5.50 -5.06
CA PHE A 154 4.86 4.32 -4.59
C PHE A 154 5.03 4.13 -3.07
N SER A 155 6.26 4.19 -2.60
CA SER A 155 6.57 4.04 -1.18
C SER A 155 6.07 5.20 -0.33
N THR A 156 6.19 6.45 -0.81
CA THR A 156 5.79 7.66 -0.08
C THR A 156 4.29 7.72 0.10
N VAL A 157 3.51 7.51 -0.97
CA VAL A 157 2.05 7.56 -0.91
C VAL A 157 1.46 6.35 -0.17
N ALA A 158 2.14 5.21 -0.18
CA ALA A 158 1.77 4.06 0.66
C ALA A 158 2.25 4.22 2.12
N ILE A 159 3.05 5.24 2.44
CA ILE A 159 3.72 5.43 3.74
C ILE A 159 4.52 4.17 4.12
N GLY A 160 5.16 3.53 3.12
CA GLY A 160 5.76 2.20 3.28
C GLY A 160 7.24 2.22 3.67
N GLY A 161 8.04 3.16 3.15
CA GLY A 161 9.43 3.38 3.55
C GLY A 161 10.49 2.57 2.80
N PHE A 162 10.13 1.69 1.86
CA PHE A 162 11.13 1.07 0.99
C PHE A 162 11.79 2.09 0.07
N SER A 163 13.06 1.88 -0.23
CA SER A 163 13.87 2.69 -1.14
C SER A 163 14.50 1.83 -2.23
N THR A 164 14.96 2.48 -3.28
CA THR A 164 15.80 1.90 -4.34
C THR A 164 17.29 1.95 -3.98
N HIS A 165 17.66 2.65 -2.90
CA HIS A 165 19.04 2.85 -2.45
C HIS A 165 19.21 2.46 -0.99
N ASP A 166 20.39 1.92 -0.63
CA ASP A 166 20.70 1.54 0.76
C ASP A 166 20.69 2.75 1.69
N ALA A 167 21.12 3.93 1.23
CA ALA A 167 21.07 5.17 1.99
C ALA A 167 19.65 5.77 2.08
N SER A 168 18.63 5.11 1.48
CA SER A 168 17.23 5.60 1.45
C SER A 168 17.15 7.04 0.91
N MET A 169 16.29 7.87 1.49
CA MET A 169 16.12 9.28 1.07
C MET A 169 17.39 10.12 1.20
N ALA A 170 18.35 9.71 2.05
CA ALA A 170 19.62 10.40 2.21
C ALA A 170 20.52 10.29 0.97
N PHE A 171 20.28 9.32 0.09
CA PHE A 171 21.00 9.18 -1.18
C PHE A 171 20.91 10.43 -2.06
N PHE A 172 19.75 11.10 -2.05
CA PHE A 172 19.50 12.24 -2.94
C PHE A 172 20.10 13.56 -2.46
N ASP A 173 20.51 13.65 -1.20
CA ASP A 173 21.12 14.85 -0.56
C ASP A 173 20.41 16.17 -0.94
N SER A 174 19.07 16.16 -0.97
CA SER A 174 18.25 17.27 -1.42
C SER A 174 17.14 17.60 -0.41
N PRO A 175 17.19 18.79 0.23
CA PRO A 175 16.10 19.24 1.11
C PRO A 175 14.75 19.32 0.41
N ALA A 176 14.72 19.63 -0.88
CA ALA A 176 13.49 19.69 -1.66
C ALA A 176 12.80 18.33 -1.74
N ILE A 177 13.56 17.26 -1.99
CA ILE A 177 13.06 15.87 -2.04
C ILE A 177 12.50 15.47 -0.68
N LEU A 178 13.17 15.81 0.42
CA LEU A 178 12.70 15.51 1.77
C LEU A 178 11.39 16.24 2.10
N ILE A 179 11.28 17.53 1.73
CA ILE A 179 10.06 18.32 1.92
C ILE A 179 8.90 17.72 1.11
N ILE A 180 9.14 17.32 -0.15
CA ILE A 180 8.13 16.64 -0.98
C ILE A 180 7.66 15.35 -0.30
N ALA A 181 8.59 14.52 0.20
CA ALA A 181 8.26 13.31 0.92
C ALA A 181 7.33 13.59 2.12
N ILE A 182 7.68 14.57 2.95
CA ILE A 182 6.88 14.94 4.13
C ILE A 182 5.48 15.41 3.71
N ILE A 183 5.38 16.28 2.71
CA ILE A 183 4.09 16.80 2.24
C ILE A 183 3.19 15.64 1.75
N PHE A 184 3.71 14.76 0.91
CA PHE A 184 2.90 13.66 0.37
C PHE A 184 2.58 12.59 1.40
N MET A 185 3.44 12.32 2.39
CA MET A 185 3.11 11.44 3.51
C MET A 185 2.00 12.01 4.41
N VAL A 186 1.92 13.34 4.55
CA VAL A 186 0.84 13.97 5.34
C VAL A 186 -0.47 14.04 4.56
N LEU A 187 -0.41 14.12 3.22
CA LEU A 187 -1.60 14.17 2.36
C LEU A 187 -2.20 12.79 2.07
N SER A 188 -1.43 11.73 2.23
CA SER A 188 -1.79 10.34 1.97
C SER A 188 -2.41 9.69 3.20
#